data_48425fb54efe6f5b04e4ee52af573701
#
_entry.id   48425fb54efe6f5b04e4ee52af573701
#
_cell.length_a   1.000
_cell.length_b   1.000
_cell.length_c   1.000
_cell.angle_alpha   90.00
_cell.angle_beta   90.00
_cell.angle_gamma   90.00
#
_symmetry.space_group_name_H-M   'P 1'
#
loop_
_entity.id
_entity.type
_entity.pdbx_description
1 polymer ?
#
loop_
_entity_poly.entity_id
_entity_poly.type
_entity_poly.pdbx_seq_one_letter_code
_entity_poly.pdbx_strand_id
1 'polypeptide(L)'
;YINDAIKKGAKIIISQNIKEGLRNNILFLNRKHPSKDLSFLSSKLYQKKPKNLIAVTGTNGKSSVADFYLQILKLNKLKCASIGTLGIKSYSLKKTSNTTLDIISINKILNKFSKLKINNVILEASSHGLQQKRLDNINFNTAIFTNLSRDHLDYHKNFKNYLISKLILFRKLL
;
A
#
# COMPACT_ATOMS: atom_id res chain seq x y z
N TYR A 1 -0.43 22.79 3.01
CA TYR A 1 -1.03 21.53 3.54
C TYR A 1 -1.42 21.66 5.01
N ILE A 2 -0.57 22.21 5.92
CA ILE A 2 -0.86 22.30 7.36
C ILE A 2 -2.10 23.17 7.59
N ASN A 3 -2.14 24.36 7.00
CA ASN A 3 -3.27 25.29 7.13
C ASN A 3 -4.58 24.68 6.59
N ASP A 4 -4.51 23.91 5.50
CA ASP A 4 -5.68 23.22 4.95
C ASP A 4 -6.21 22.13 5.89
N ALA A 5 -5.29 21.37 6.51
CA ALA A 5 -5.64 20.34 7.49
C ALA A 5 -6.33 20.99 8.72
N ILE A 6 -5.79 22.11 9.19
CA ILE A 6 -6.37 22.88 10.31
C ILE A 6 -7.77 23.39 9.96
N LYS A 7 -7.94 24.01 8.79
CA LYS A 7 -9.25 24.48 8.31
C LYS A 7 -10.28 23.35 8.22
N LYS A 8 -9.83 22.12 7.90
CA LYS A 8 -10.65 20.91 7.87
C LYS A 8 -10.87 20.27 9.22
N GLY A 9 -10.42 20.89 10.31
CA GLY A 9 -10.69 20.46 11.68
C GLY A 9 -9.65 19.50 12.27
N ALA A 10 -8.46 19.40 11.70
CA ALA A 10 -7.39 18.58 12.28
C ALA A 10 -7.04 19.08 13.70
N LYS A 11 -7.02 18.16 14.66
CA LYS A 11 -6.64 18.44 16.05
C LYS A 11 -5.22 18.00 16.38
N ILE A 12 -4.61 17.18 15.51
CA ILE A 12 -3.23 16.72 15.62
C ILE A 12 -2.55 16.90 14.27
N ILE A 13 -1.39 17.52 14.27
CA ILE A 13 -0.54 17.70 13.08
C ILE A 13 0.77 16.95 13.33
N ILE A 14 1.07 15.99 12.47
CA ILE A 14 2.33 15.24 12.50
C ILE A 14 3.14 15.63 11.25
N SER A 15 4.31 16.21 11.44
CA SER A 15 5.15 16.67 10.34
C SER A 15 6.64 16.64 10.71
N GLN A 16 7.49 16.87 9.73
CA GLN A 16 8.91 17.13 9.95
C GLN A 16 9.14 18.62 10.18
N ASN A 17 10.20 18.96 10.90
CA ASN A 17 10.70 20.32 11.06
C ASN A 17 9.66 21.31 11.59
N ILE A 18 8.83 20.86 12.52
CA ILE A 18 7.80 21.70 13.15
C ILE A 18 8.08 21.78 14.65
N LYS A 19 7.81 22.92 15.24
CA LYS A 19 7.94 23.09 16.71
C LYS A 19 6.84 22.30 17.39
N GLU A 20 7.19 21.38 18.28
CA GLU A 20 6.24 20.59 19.06
C GLU A 20 5.47 21.45 20.06
N GLY A 21 4.28 20.99 20.43
CA GLY A 21 3.46 21.57 21.48
C GLY A 21 2.02 21.78 21.09
N LEU A 22 1.22 22.16 22.09
CA LEU A 22 -0.20 22.49 21.95
C LEU A 22 -0.33 23.99 21.65
N ARG A 23 -0.98 24.33 20.54
CA ARG A 23 -1.26 25.71 20.09
C ARG A 23 -2.66 25.77 19.52
N ASN A 24 -3.47 26.72 19.98
CA ASN A 24 -4.85 26.90 19.51
C ASN A 24 -5.66 25.59 19.51
N ASN A 25 -5.49 24.79 20.57
CA ASN A 25 -6.16 23.49 20.72
C ASN A 25 -5.78 22.44 19.64
N ILE A 26 -4.62 22.59 18.99
CA ILE A 26 -4.05 21.69 18.01
C ILE A 26 -2.70 21.21 18.52
N LEU A 27 -2.52 19.88 18.62
CA LEU A 27 -1.27 19.25 19.01
C LEU A 27 -0.36 19.10 17.79
N PHE A 28 0.84 19.68 17.87
CA PHE A 28 1.89 19.55 16.85
C PHE A 28 2.96 18.56 17.31
N LEU A 29 3.20 17.54 16.52
CA LEU A 29 4.20 16.50 16.77
C LEU A 29 5.27 16.49 15.69
N ASN A 30 6.52 16.73 16.08
CA ASN A 30 7.66 16.63 15.16
C ASN A 30 8.11 15.17 15.04
N ARG A 31 8.07 14.62 13.84
CA ARG A 31 8.47 13.23 13.58
C ARG A 31 9.43 13.16 12.40
N LYS A 32 10.51 12.40 12.57
CA LYS A 32 11.50 12.19 11.50
C LYS A 32 10.89 11.49 10.27
N HIS A 33 9.87 10.67 10.47
CA HIS A 33 9.26 9.87 9.41
C HIS A 33 7.73 9.83 9.55
N PRO A 34 7.00 10.93 9.26
CA PRO A 34 5.54 10.99 9.39
C PRO A 34 4.79 9.90 8.61
N SER A 35 5.36 9.45 7.48
CA SER A 35 4.78 8.36 6.67
C SER A 35 4.76 7.01 7.41
N LYS A 36 5.71 6.76 8.34
CA LYS A 36 5.67 5.57 9.21
C LYS A 36 4.53 5.68 10.22
N ASP A 37 4.37 6.85 10.83
CA ASP A 37 3.30 7.10 11.80
C ASP A 37 1.94 6.97 11.12
N LEU A 38 1.79 7.53 9.92
CA LEU A 38 0.58 7.39 9.10
C LEU A 38 0.27 5.92 8.80
N SER A 39 1.28 5.15 8.40
CA SER A 39 1.12 3.72 8.13
C SER A 39 0.69 2.95 9.38
N PHE A 40 1.33 3.20 10.52
CA PHE A 40 1.00 2.59 11.79
C PHE A 40 -0.45 2.94 12.21
N LEU A 41 -0.81 4.20 12.22
CA LEU A 41 -2.16 4.67 12.59
C LEU A 41 -3.23 4.09 11.65
N SER A 42 -2.95 4.07 10.34
CA SER A 42 -3.85 3.48 9.36
C SER A 42 -4.05 1.97 9.60
N SER A 43 -2.99 1.24 9.93
CA SER A 43 -3.08 -0.20 10.23
C SER A 43 -3.89 -0.47 11.50
N LYS A 44 -3.81 0.40 12.51
CA LYS A 44 -4.60 0.33 13.76
C LYS A 44 -6.07 0.68 13.53
N LEU A 45 -6.35 1.66 12.67
CA LEU A 45 -7.72 2.04 12.34
C LEU A 45 -8.44 0.96 11.51
N TYR A 46 -7.72 0.32 10.59
CA TYR A 46 -8.24 -0.71 9.69
C TYR A 46 -7.60 -2.08 9.97
N GLN A 47 -7.94 -2.68 11.11
CA GLN A 47 -7.25 -3.87 11.63
C GLN A 47 -7.50 -5.15 10.84
N LYS A 48 -8.72 -5.34 10.31
CA LYS A 48 -9.08 -6.58 9.60
C LYS A 48 -8.41 -6.64 8.23
N LYS A 49 -7.76 -7.75 7.94
CA LYS A 49 -7.07 -8.02 6.67
C LYS A 49 -7.58 -9.33 6.05
N PRO A 50 -7.48 -9.51 4.73
CA PRO A 50 -7.69 -10.81 4.08
C PRO A 50 -6.75 -11.87 4.66
N LYS A 51 -7.17 -13.13 4.65
CA LYS A 51 -6.36 -14.24 5.17
C LYS A 51 -5.13 -14.52 4.29
N ASN A 52 -5.32 -14.49 2.97
CA ASN A 52 -4.30 -14.76 1.98
C ASN A 52 -3.99 -13.47 1.22
N LEU A 53 -2.98 -12.77 1.68
CA LEU A 53 -2.54 -11.51 1.09
C LEU A 53 -1.20 -11.73 0.38
N ILE A 54 -1.20 -11.56 -0.94
CA ILE A 54 -0.06 -11.77 -1.82
C ILE A 54 0.41 -10.42 -2.35
N ALA A 55 1.72 -10.20 -2.39
CA ALA A 55 2.29 -9.06 -3.10
C ALA A 55 3.11 -9.52 -4.30
N VAL A 56 3.00 -8.82 -5.42
CA VAL A 56 3.81 -9.06 -6.60
C VAL A 56 4.62 -7.81 -6.94
N THR A 57 5.94 -7.97 -7.07
CA THR A 57 6.86 -6.92 -7.53
C THR A 57 7.68 -7.41 -8.72
N GLY A 58 8.38 -6.49 -9.36
CA GLY A 58 9.22 -6.72 -10.54
C GLY A 58 9.18 -5.52 -11.47
N THR A 59 9.93 -5.53 -12.53
CA THR A 59 9.86 -4.49 -13.56
C THR A 59 8.59 -4.67 -14.38
N ASN A 60 8.43 -5.81 -15.01
CA ASN A 60 7.30 -6.15 -15.87
C ASN A 60 6.52 -7.35 -15.32
N GLY A 61 5.29 -7.57 -15.82
CA GLY A 61 4.51 -8.76 -15.54
C GLY A 61 3.70 -8.73 -14.23
N LYS A 62 3.80 -7.69 -13.40
CA LYS A 62 3.03 -7.58 -12.15
C LYS A 62 1.53 -7.70 -12.36
N SER A 63 0.98 -6.90 -13.30
CA SER A 63 -0.45 -6.89 -13.62
C SER A 63 -0.90 -8.20 -14.26
N SER A 64 -0.06 -8.83 -15.10
CA SER A 64 -0.36 -10.13 -15.69
C SER A 64 -0.47 -11.22 -14.62
N VAL A 65 0.48 -11.29 -13.69
CA VAL A 65 0.43 -12.23 -12.57
C VAL A 65 -0.80 -11.99 -11.70
N ALA A 66 -1.13 -10.73 -11.39
CA ALA A 66 -2.31 -10.39 -10.63
C ALA A 66 -3.60 -10.80 -11.35
N ASP A 67 -3.66 -10.64 -12.66
CA ASP A 67 -4.82 -11.02 -13.47
C ASP A 67 -4.97 -12.54 -13.58
N PHE A 68 -3.90 -13.28 -13.83
CA PHE A 68 -3.91 -14.75 -13.83
C PHE A 68 -4.33 -15.31 -12.47
N TYR A 69 -3.82 -14.76 -11.37
CA TYR A 69 -4.25 -15.13 -10.04
C TYR A 69 -5.77 -15.00 -9.87
N LEU A 70 -6.34 -13.86 -10.31
CA LEU A 70 -7.78 -13.65 -10.26
C LEU A 70 -8.55 -14.65 -11.11
N GLN A 71 -8.09 -14.91 -12.34
CA GLN A 71 -8.76 -15.83 -13.26
C GLN A 71 -8.79 -17.25 -12.67
N ILE A 72 -7.64 -17.75 -12.18
CA ILE A 72 -7.53 -19.08 -11.57
C ILE A 72 -8.48 -19.21 -10.37
N LEU A 73 -8.50 -18.21 -9.48
CA LEU A 73 -9.38 -18.28 -8.31
C LEU A 73 -10.86 -18.16 -8.67
N LYS A 74 -11.21 -17.37 -9.68
CA LYS A 74 -12.59 -17.28 -10.19
C LYS A 74 -13.07 -18.59 -10.79
N LEU A 75 -12.23 -19.26 -11.59
CA LEU A 75 -12.52 -20.58 -12.13
C LEU A 75 -12.80 -21.60 -11.02
N ASN A 76 -12.09 -21.49 -9.90
CA ASN A 76 -12.31 -22.30 -8.71
C ASN A 76 -13.42 -21.75 -7.78
N LYS A 77 -14.24 -20.80 -8.22
CA LYS A 77 -15.36 -20.18 -7.48
C LYS A 77 -14.94 -19.56 -6.14
N LEU A 78 -13.68 -19.18 -5.99
CA LEU A 78 -13.14 -18.54 -4.79
C LEU A 78 -13.29 -17.02 -4.86
N LYS A 79 -13.71 -16.40 -3.74
CA LYS A 79 -13.76 -14.94 -3.63
C LYS A 79 -12.37 -14.37 -3.59
N CYS A 80 -12.05 -13.50 -4.57
CA CYS A 80 -10.73 -12.92 -4.76
C CYS A 80 -10.79 -11.46 -5.21
N ALA A 81 -9.69 -10.74 -5.01
CA ALA A 81 -9.51 -9.38 -5.48
C ALA A 81 -8.06 -9.09 -5.87
N SER A 82 -7.86 -8.10 -6.74
CA SER A 82 -6.55 -7.50 -7.00
C SER A 82 -6.58 -5.99 -6.80
N ILE A 83 -5.43 -5.46 -6.38
CA ILE A 83 -5.17 -4.03 -6.26
C ILE A 83 -3.89 -3.73 -7.03
N GLY A 84 -3.97 -2.88 -8.03
CA GLY A 84 -2.79 -2.58 -8.87
C GLY A 84 -3.04 -1.50 -9.91
N THR A 85 -2.17 -1.46 -10.90
CA THR A 85 -2.18 -0.46 -11.98
C THR A 85 -3.51 -0.41 -12.74
N LEU A 86 -4.19 -1.54 -12.87
CA LEU A 86 -5.51 -1.62 -13.50
C LEU A 86 -6.67 -1.30 -12.53
N GLY A 87 -6.36 -0.68 -11.40
CA GLY A 87 -7.33 -0.34 -10.37
C GLY A 87 -7.62 -1.52 -9.42
N ILE A 88 -8.82 -1.51 -8.85
CA ILE A 88 -9.30 -2.57 -7.96
C ILE A 88 -10.23 -3.47 -8.75
N LYS A 89 -9.87 -4.74 -8.88
CA LYS A 89 -10.73 -5.77 -9.47
C LYS A 89 -11.18 -6.73 -8.36
N SER A 90 -12.45 -7.06 -8.30
CA SER A 90 -13.00 -7.96 -7.30
C SER A 90 -14.18 -8.74 -7.86
N TYR A 91 -14.46 -9.90 -7.27
CA TYR A 91 -15.63 -10.71 -7.60
C TYR A 91 -16.96 -9.96 -7.38
N SER A 92 -16.99 -9.01 -6.46
CA SER A 92 -18.23 -8.35 -6.01
C SER A 92 -18.19 -6.80 -6.03
N LEU A 93 -17.12 -6.18 -6.51
CA LEU A 93 -17.01 -4.71 -6.55
C LEU A 93 -16.78 -4.23 -7.99
N LYS A 94 -17.53 -3.19 -8.39
CA LYS A 94 -17.32 -2.49 -9.67
C LYS A 94 -15.98 -1.76 -9.66
N LYS A 95 -15.38 -1.61 -10.84
CA LYS A 95 -14.12 -0.87 -11.09
C LYS A 95 -14.10 0.48 -10.36
N THR A 96 -13.06 0.73 -9.60
CA THR A 96 -12.69 2.09 -9.16
C THR A 96 -11.36 2.44 -9.81
N SER A 97 -11.34 3.56 -10.51
CA SER A 97 -10.17 4.06 -11.23
C SER A 97 -9.22 4.80 -10.29
N ASN A 98 -8.18 4.16 -9.76
CA ASN A 98 -7.03 4.88 -9.20
C ASN A 98 -5.79 3.99 -9.20
N THR A 99 -4.73 4.48 -9.82
CA THR A 99 -3.54 3.73 -10.25
C THR A 99 -2.52 3.40 -9.16
N THR A 100 -2.49 4.05 -8.03
CA THR A 100 -1.63 3.67 -6.89
C THR A 100 -2.24 4.26 -5.64
N LEU A 101 -2.83 3.41 -4.86
CA LEU A 101 -3.49 3.82 -3.63
C LEU A 101 -2.47 4.27 -2.58
N ASP A 102 -2.82 5.31 -1.84
CA ASP A 102 -2.14 5.70 -0.63
C ASP A 102 -2.36 4.66 0.48
N ILE A 103 -1.57 4.75 1.55
CA ILE A 103 -1.58 3.78 2.64
C ILE A 103 -2.94 3.69 3.37
N ILE A 104 -3.66 4.79 3.49
CA ILE A 104 -4.98 4.83 4.15
C ILE A 104 -5.98 4.08 3.28
N SER A 105 -6.00 4.39 1.98
CA SER A 105 -6.89 3.76 1.00
C SER A 105 -6.64 2.26 0.91
N ILE A 106 -5.38 1.82 0.86
CA ILE A 106 -5.03 0.39 0.85
C ILE A 106 -5.58 -0.30 2.11
N ASN A 107 -5.27 0.22 3.30
CA ASN A 107 -5.73 -0.39 4.55
C ASN A 107 -7.25 -0.43 4.66
N LYS A 108 -7.94 0.66 4.25
CA LYS A 108 -9.41 0.74 4.21
C LYS A 108 -10.01 -0.33 3.29
N ILE A 109 -9.43 -0.53 2.10
CA ILE A 109 -9.88 -1.52 1.13
C ILE A 109 -9.64 -2.93 1.62
N LEU A 110 -8.45 -3.24 2.15
CA LEU A 110 -8.16 -4.56 2.72
C LEU A 110 -9.11 -4.88 3.87
N ASN A 111 -9.40 -3.91 4.74
CA ASN A 111 -10.39 -4.08 5.81
C ASN A 111 -11.81 -4.32 5.26
N LYS A 112 -12.19 -3.63 4.18
CA LYS A 112 -13.47 -3.86 3.48
C LYS A 112 -13.52 -5.26 2.87
N PHE A 113 -12.46 -5.71 2.20
CA PHE A 113 -12.38 -7.06 1.64
C PHE A 113 -12.53 -8.13 2.70
N SER A 114 -11.84 -8.00 3.83
CA SER A 114 -11.97 -8.93 4.94
C SER A 114 -13.42 -9.00 5.47
N LYS A 115 -14.09 -7.84 5.64
CA LYS A 115 -15.51 -7.79 6.05
C LYS A 115 -16.44 -8.47 5.05
N LEU A 116 -16.14 -8.37 3.75
CA LEU A 116 -16.90 -9.04 2.67
C LEU A 116 -16.50 -10.52 2.47
N LYS A 117 -15.64 -11.07 3.35
CA LYS A 117 -15.11 -12.43 3.26
C LYS A 117 -14.37 -12.69 1.94
N ILE A 118 -13.75 -11.67 1.34
CA ILE A 118 -12.82 -11.78 0.23
C ILE A 118 -11.45 -12.04 0.84
N ASN A 119 -11.10 -13.32 0.98
CA ASN A 119 -9.90 -13.72 1.71
C ASN A 119 -8.65 -13.85 0.85
N ASN A 120 -8.78 -13.87 -0.46
CA ASN A 120 -7.67 -14.05 -1.40
C ASN A 120 -7.44 -12.73 -2.14
N VAL A 121 -6.38 -12.04 -1.82
CA VAL A 121 -6.07 -10.73 -2.40
C VAL A 121 -4.64 -10.68 -2.89
N ILE A 122 -4.43 -10.25 -4.13
CA ILE A 122 -3.12 -9.94 -4.69
C ILE A 122 -2.96 -8.44 -4.87
N LEU A 123 -1.77 -7.91 -4.53
CA LEU A 123 -1.46 -6.48 -4.59
C LEU A 123 -0.17 -6.25 -5.38
N GLU A 124 -0.22 -5.32 -6.34
CA GLU A 124 0.97 -4.88 -7.06
C GLU A 124 1.81 -3.96 -6.18
N ALA A 125 3.01 -4.40 -5.83
CA ALA A 125 3.99 -3.66 -5.04
C ALA A 125 5.03 -2.99 -5.96
N SER A 126 4.77 -1.74 -6.37
CA SER A 126 5.73 -0.98 -7.15
C SER A 126 6.95 -0.56 -6.32
N SER A 127 8.11 -0.39 -6.97
CA SER A 127 9.33 0.09 -6.31
C SER A 127 9.14 1.44 -5.61
N HIS A 128 8.39 2.35 -6.21
CA HIS A 128 8.00 3.63 -5.60
C HIS A 128 7.14 3.42 -4.35
N GLY A 129 6.11 2.56 -4.42
CA GLY A 129 5.23 2.28 -3.31
C GLY A 129 5.96 1.67 -2.12
N LEU A 130 6.89 0.75 -2.38
CA LEU A 130 7.74 0.13 -1.36
C LEU A 130 8.69 1.15 -0.72
N GLN A 131 9.39 1.96 -1.52
CA GLN A 131 10.31 2.97 -1.02
C GLN A 131 9.58 4.08 -0.25
N GLN A 132 8.41 4.48 -0.70
CA GLN A 132 7.56 5.48 -0.04
C GLN A 132 6.78 4.92 1.16
N LYS A 133 7.03 3.67 1.56
CA LYS A 133 6.41 3.01 2.72
C LYS A 133 4.88 2.93 2.65
N ARG A 134 4.32 2.91 1.42
CA ARG A 134 2.87 2.80 1.23
C ARG A 134 2.30 1.45 1.64
N LEU A 135 3.16 0.44 1.81
CA LEU A 135 2.80 -0.91 2.21
C LEU A 135 3.32 -1.29 3.61
N ASP A 136 3.96 -0.36 4.32
CA ASP A 136 4.45 -0.60 5.67
C ASP A 136 3.30 -1.01 6.61
N ASN A 137 3.58 -1.88 7.58
CA ASN A 137 2.60 -2.47 8.50
C ASN A 137 1.48 -3.29 7.80
N ILE A 138 1.73 -3.75 6.58
CA ILE A 138 0.93 -4.77 5.91
C ILE A 138 1.79 -6.02 5.82
N ASN A 139 1.37 -7.10 6.48
CA ASN A 139 2.07 -8.37 6.42
C ASN A 139 1.50 -9.20 5.27
N PHE A 140 2.36 -9.62 4.36
CA PHE A 140 1.99 -10.48 3.25
C PHE A 140 2.30 -11.95 3.59
N ASN A 141 1.44 -12.86 3.15
CA ASN A 141 1.68 -14.31 3.31
C ASN A 141 2.63 -14.83 2.23
N THR A 142 2.65 -14.17 1.07
CA THR A 142 3.45 -14.58 -0.09
C THR A 142 3.91 -13.35 -0.84
N ALA A 143 5.14 -13.39 -1.32
CA ALA A 143 5.70 -12.37 -2.21
C ALA A 143 6.22 -13.01 -3.49
N ILE A 144 5.93 -12.38 -4.63
CA ILE A 144 6.33 -12.81 -5.96
C ILE A 144 7.27 -11.76 -6.56
N PHE A 145 8.41 -12.21 -7.07
CA PHE A 145 9.33 -11.37 -7.84
C PHE A 145 9.32 -11.86 -9.29
N THR A 146 8.82 -11.06 -10.21
CA THR A 146 8.68 -11.48 -11.62
C THR A 146 10.00 -11.40 -12.37
N ASN A 147 10.59 -10.21 -12.45
CA ASN A 147 11.86 -9.95 -13.13
C ASN A 147 12.45 -8.60 -12.72
N LEU A 148 13.67 -8.34 -13.16
CA LEU A 148 14.38 -7.09 -12.94
C LEU A 148 15.09 -6.67 -14.22
N SER A 149 14.69 -5.55 -14.78
CA SER A 149 15.37 -4.86 -15.88
C SER A 149 15.53 -3.37 -15.57
N ARG A 150 16.27 -2.63 -16.36
CA ARG A 150 16.49 -1.19 -16.16
C ARG A 150 15.17 -0.43 -16.34
N ASP A 151 14.75 0.26 -15.29
CA ASP A 151 13.53 1.10 -15.29
C ASP A 151 13.60 2.07 -14.10
N HIS A 152 12.88 3.19 -14.17
CA HIS A 152 12.74 4.18 -13.10
C HIS A 152 14.07 4.66 -12.48
N LEU A 153 15.15 4.74 -13.29
CA LEU A 153 16.46 5.19 -12.78
C LEU A 153 16.52 6.69 -12.54
N ASP A 154 15.65 7.45 -13.17
CA ASP A 154 15.37 8.86 -12.86
C ASP A 154 15.02 9.06 -11.37
N TYR A 155 14.18 8.19 -10.84
CA TYR A 155 13.74 8.21 -9.45
C TYR A 155 14.72 7.50 -8.50
N HIS A 156 15.17 6.29 -8.85
CA HIS A 156 16.02 5.47 -7.98
C HIS A 156 17.50 5.80 -8.06
N LYS A 157 17.91 6.66 -9.04
CA LYS A 157 19.29 7.10 -9.33
C LYS A 157 20.18 6.02 -9.93
N ASN A 158 20.07 4.76 -9.47
CA ASN A 158 20.85 3.65 -9.99
C ASN A 158 20.11 2.31 -9.83
N PHE A 159 20.60 1.29 -10.53
CA PHE A 159 20.02 -0.05 -10.57
C PHE A 159 20.04 -0.74 -9.21
N LYS A 160 21.10 -0.52 -8.41
CA LYS A 160 21.22 -1.08 -7.06
C LYS A 160 20.12 -0.57 -6.13
N ASN A 161 19.85 0.72 -6.13
CA ASN A 161 18.78 1.32 -5.33
C ASN A 161 17.40 0.85 -5.79
N TYR A 162 17.21 0.68 -7.10
CA TYR A 162 15.99 0.13 -7.66
C TYR A 162 15.74 -1.31 -7.18
N LEU A 163 16.75 -2.18 -7.23
CA LEU A 163 16.68 -3.53 -6.66
C LEU A 163 16.39 -3.49 -5.16
N ILE A 164 17.15 -2.69 -4.39
CA ILE A 164 16.96 -2.57 -2.94
C ILE A 164 15.53 -2.16 -2.60
N SER A 165 14.92 -1.24 -3.37
CA SER A 165 13.55 -0.84 -3.13
C SER A 165 12.54 -1.98 -3.28
N LYS A 166 12.74 -2.89 -4.26
CA LYS A 166 11.89 -4.08 -4.43
C LYS A 166 12.14 -5.13 -3.34
N LEU A 167 13.39 -5.28 -2.90
CA LEU A 167 13.75 -6.21 -1.83
C LEU A 167 13.15 -5.83 -0.45
N ILE A 168 12.63 -4.61 -0.28
CA ILE A 168 11.88 -4.23 0.92
C ILE A 168 10.71 -5.19 1.15
N LEU A 169 10.04 -5.63 0.08
CA LEU A 169 8.93 -6.57 0.18
C LEU A 169 9.33 -7.86 0.89
N PHE A 170 10.47 -8.42 0.53
CA PHE A 170 10.94 -9.72 1.05
C PHE A 170 11.63 -9.62 2.41
N ARG A 171 12.21 -8.46 2.72
CA ARG A 171 13.00 -8.27 3.96
C ARG A 171 12.19 -7.75 5.13
N LYS A 172 11.04 -7.13 4.86
CA LYS A 172 10.29 -6.37 5.89
C LYS A 172 8.80 -6.65 5.93
N LEU A 173 8.20 -7.13 4.84
CA LEU A 173 6.74 -7.20 4.70
C LEU A 173 6.21 -8.63 4.51
N LEU A 174 7.12 -9.60 4.33
CA LEU A 174 6.81 -11.03 4.21
C LEU A 174 6.91 -11.76 5.55
#